data_9e22b0dd5535ff35e12ad0f002b7f54c
#
_entry.id   9e22b0dd5535ff35e12ad0f002b7f54c
#
_cell.length_a   1.000
_cell.length_b   1.000
_cell.length_c   1.000
_cell.angle_alpha   90.00
_cell.angle_beta   90.00
_cell.angle_gamma   90.00
#
_symmetry.space_group_name_H-M   'P 1'
#
loop_
_entity.id
_entity.type
_entity.pdbx_description
1 polymer ?
#
loop_
_entity_poly.entity_id
_entity_poly.type
_entity_poly.pdbx_seq_one_letter_code
_entity_poly.pdbx_strand_id
1 'polypeptide(L)' 'PVTREQIAAILYRYMGSPTATGSLTGFTDRANVSTYATTAMQWAIGKGYITGIGTKLDPKGNATRAQVAVIIHRFLTK' A
#
# COMPACT_ATOMS: atom_id res chain seq x y z
N PRO A 1 -14.80 7.42 -0.36
CA PRO A 1 -13.47 7.28 -0.96
C PRO A 1 -12.54 6.48 -0.05
N VAL A 2 -11.70 5.68 -0.64
CA VAL A 2 -10.74 4.87 0.08
C VAL A 2 -9.33 5.44 -0.15
N THR A 3 -8.52 5.50 0.92
CA THR A 3 -7.14 5.94 0.80
C THR A 3 -6.24 4.77 0.42
N ARG A 4 -5.04 5.10 -0.07
CA ARG A 4 -4.05 4.08 -0.45
C ARG A 4 -3.68 3.19 0.72
N GLU A 5 -3.48 3.78 1.90
CA GLU A 5 -3.14 2.98 3.08
C GLU A 5 -4.30 2.08 3.53
N GLN A 6 -5.54 2.53 3.34
CA GLN A 6 -6.71 1.70 3.66
C GLN A 6 -6.79 0.48 2.75
N ILE A 7 -6.54 0.66 1.46
CA ILE A 7 -6.50 -0.47 0.52
C ILE A 7 -5.42 -1.46 0.94
N ALA A 8 -4.23 -0.98 1.25
CA ALA A 8 -3.14 -1.84 1.69
C ALA A 8 -3.53 -2.63 2.94
N ALA A 9 -4.17 -1.97 3.90
CA ALA A 9 -4.59 -2.62 5.14
C ALA A 9 -5.65 -3.68 4.89
N ILE A 10 -6.61 -3.41 4.01
CA ILE A 10 -7.66 -4.36 3.66
C ILE A 10 -7.07 -5.62 3.02
N LEU A 11 -6.22 -5.44 2.02
CA LEU A 11 -5.59 -6.57 1.32
C LEU A 11 -4.68 -7.37 2.24
N TYR A 12 -3.95 -6.67 3.10
CA TYR A 12 -3.05 -7.30 4.06
C TYR A 12 -3.81 -8.22 5.01
N ARG A 13 -4.94 -7.74 5.55
CA ARG A 13 -5.80 -8.55 6.41
C ARG A 13 -6.41 -9.72 5.67
N TYR A 14 -6.84 -9.50 4.43
CA TYR A 14 -7.41 -10.56 3.61
C TYR A 14 -6.44 -11.72 3.45
N MET A 15 -5.15 -11.42 3.35
CA MET A 15 -4.10 -12.43 3.20
C MET A 15 -3.66 -13.05 4.53
N GLY A 16 -4.30 -12.72 5.64
CA GLY A 16 -3.95 -13.27 6.94
C GLY A 16 -2.75 -12.61 7.61
N SER A 17 -2.48 -11.37 7.26
CA SER A 17 -1.40 -10.55 7.84
C SER A 17 -0.03 -11.23 7.73
N PRO A 18 0.45 -11.52 6.51
CA PRO A 18 1.73 -12.19 6.31
C PRO A 18 2.91 -11.33 6.74
N THR A 19 4.10 -11.93 6.80
CA THR A 19 5.31 -11.19 7.08
C THR A 19 5.57 -10.17 5.98
N ALA A 20 5.81 -8.91 6.36
CA ALA A 20 6.13 -7.86 5.42
C ALA A 20 7.61 -7.89 5.09
N THR A 21 7.94 -7.77 3.79
CA THR A 21 9.32 -7.82 3.31
C THR A 21 9.79 -6.51 2.69
N GLY A 22 8.89 -5.55 2.47
CA GLY A 22 9.24 -4.27 1.89
C GLY A 22 9.74 -3.27 2.91
N SER A 23 10.24 -2.15 2.41
CA SER A 23 10.74 -1.06 3.23
C SER A 23 10.17 0.25 2.73
N LEU A 24 9.87 1.17 3.66
CA LEU A 24 9.39 2.50 3.33
C LEU A 24 10.49 3.57 3.36
N THR A 25 11.74 3.17 3.59
CA THR A 25 12.82 4.13 3.81
C THR A 25 13.12 5.02 2.61
N GLY A 26 12.80 4.57 1.39
CA GLY A 26 13.00 5.37 0.18
C GLY A 26 11.93 6.42 -0.07
N PHE A 27 10.92 6.52 0.77
CA PHE A 27 9.80 7.44 0.56
C PHE A 27 9.88 8.60 1.54
N THR A 28 9.72 9.83 1.01
CA THR A 28 9.89 11.03 1.82
C THR A 28 8.75 11.27 2.79
N ASP A 29 7.58 10.73 2.50
CA ASP A 29 6.38 10.89 3.33
C ASP A 29 6.03 9.63 4.13
N ARG A 30 6.99 8.74 4.37
CA ARG A 30 6.73 7.51 5.11
C ARG A 30 6.16 7.75 6.50
N ALA A 31 6.50 8.89 7.11
CA ALA A 31 5.98 9.25 8.44
C ALA A 31 4.48 9.55 8.42
N ASN A 32 3.90 9.80 7.25
CA ASN A 32 2.48 10.07 7.11
C ASN A 32 1.63 8.80 7.09
N VAL A 33 2.24 7.63 7.01
CA VAL A 33 1.52 6.36 7.07
C VAL A 33 1.01 6.16 8.49
N SER A 34 -0.28 5.89 8.62
CA SER A 34 -0.87 5.64 9.93
C SER A 34 -0.27 4.39 10.56
N THR A 35 -0.16 4.39 11.89
CA THR A 35 0.45 3.27 12.61
C THR A 35 -0.20 1.93 12.26
N TYR A 36 -1.54 1.90 12.15
CA TYR A 36 -2.25 0.66 11.82
C TYR A 36 -1.92 0.11 10.43
N ALA A 37 -1.45 0.97 9.53
CA ALA A 37 -1.22 0.59 8.14
C ALA A 37 0.26 0.45 7.77
N THR A 38 1.17 0.71 8.71
CA THR A 38 2.61 0.70 8.41
C THR A 38 3.07 -0.65 7.87
N THR A 39 2.77 -1.74 8.56
CA THR A 39 3.17 -3.08 8.12
C THR A 39 2.49 -3.45 6.81
N ALA A 40 1.22 -3.09 6.65
CA ALA A 40 0.48 -3.36 5.43
C ALA A 40 1.09 -2.63 4.23
N MET A 41 1.51 -1.38 4.42
CA MET A 41 2.17 -0.61 3.36
C MET A 41 3.52 -1.22 3.00
N GLN A 42 4.32 -1.64 3.98
CA GLN A 42 5.57 -2.33 3.73
C GLN A 42 5.34 -3.60 2.90
N TRP A 43 4.33 -4.37 3.27
CA TRP A 43 3.97 -5.58 2.55
C TRP A 43 3.56 -5.26 1.11
N ALA A 44 2.69 -4.27 0.92
CA ALA A 44 2.19 -3.91 -0.40
C ALA A 44 3.29 -3.40 -1.32
N ILE A 45 4.21 -2.58 -0.79
CA ILE A 45 5.36 -2.09 -1.54
C ILE A 45 6.30 -3.25 -1.88
N GLY A 46 6.58 -4.12 -0.91
CA GLY A 46 7.45 -5.27 -1.13
C GLY A 46 6.93 -6.24 -2.19
N LYS A 47 5.62 -6.40 -2.27
CA LYS A 47 4.97 -7.25 -3.27
C LYS A 47 4.76 -6.55 -4.61
N GLY A 48 4.93 -5.24 -4.66
CA GLY A 48 4.68 -4.47 -5.87
C GLY A 48 3.22 -4.22 -6.17
N TYR A 49 2.33 -4.40 -5.20
CA TYR A 49 0.91 -4.08 -5.37
C TYR A 49 0.67 -2.59 -5.39
N ILE A 50 1.43 -1.86 -4.57
CA ILE A 50 1.43 -0.41 -4.55
C ILE A 50 2.83 0.05 -4.89
N THR A 51 2.94 0.94 -5.86
CA THR A 51 4.20 1.60 -6.21
C THR A 51 4.05 3.06 -5.85
N GLY A 52 5.09 3.70 -5.38
CA GLY A 52 5.03 5.10 -5.02
C GLY A 52 4.76 6.00 -6.22
N ILE A 53 4.43 7.25 -5.94
CA ILE A 53 4.33 8.31 -6.93
C ILE A 53 5.63 9.11 -6.82
N GLY A 54 6.62 8.76 -7.65
CA GLY A 54 7.97 9.28 -7.46
C GLY A 54 8.54 8.81 -6.13
N THR A 55 8.93 9.75 -5.26
CA THR A 55 9.46 9.44 -3.93
C THR A 55 8.40 9.47 -2.83
N LYS A 56 7.10 9.52 -3.20
CA LYS A 56 6.01 9.65 -2.23
C LYS A 56 5.08 8.47 -2.29
N LEU A 57 4.57 8.07 -1.12
CA LEU A 57 3.55 7.03 -1.00
C LEU A 57 2.14 7.60 -1.12
N ASP A 58 1.95 8.84 -0.67
CA ASP A 58 0.64 9.49 -0.56
C ASP A 58 -0.39 8.57 0.14
N PRO A 59 -0.07 8.11 1.36
CA PRO A 59 -0.88 7.05 2.00
C PRO A 59 -2.30 7.51 2.32
N LYS A 60 -2.47 8.79 2.63
CA LYS A 60 -3.78 9.36 2.98
C LYS A 60 -4.51 9.97 1.79
N GLY A 61 -3.89 9.93 0.62
CA GLY A 61 -4.54 10.37 -0.60
C GLY A 61 -5.58 9.37 -1.05
N ASN A 62 -6.70 9.88 -1.57
CA ASN A 62 -7.77 9.02 -2.08
C ASN A 62 -7.30 8.30 -3.34
N ALA A 63 -7.51 7.01 -3.38
CA ALA A 63 -7.23 6.23 -4.58
C ALA A 63 -8.39 6.43 -5.57
N THR A 64 -8.05 6.68 -6.83
CA THR A 64 -9.05 6.74 -7.88
C THR A 64 -9.52 5.33 -8.22
N ARG A 65 -10.65 5.22 -8.95
CA ARG A 65 -11.14 3.93 -9.42
C ARG A 65 -10.08 3.21 -10.25
N ALA A 66 -9.37 3.95 -11.11
CA ALA A 66 -8.32 3.37 -11.94
C ALA A 66 -7.17 2.83 -11.07
N GLN A 67 -6.78 3.58 -10.04
CA GLN A 67 -5.73 3.14 -9.13
C GLN A 67 -6.15 1.90 -8.35
N VAL A 68 -7.38 1.86 -7.86
CA VAL A 68 -7.92 0.69 -7.16
C VAL A 68 -7.88 -0.53 -8.08
N ALA A 69 -8.34 -0.36 -9.32
CA ALA A 69 -8.35 -1.45 -10.29
C ALA A 69 -6.95 -2.00 -10.55
N VAL A 70 -5.96 -1.11 -10.70
CA VAL A 70 -4.57 -1.51 -10.92
C VAL A 70 -4.02 -2.28 -9.72
N ILE A 71 -4.28 -1.78 -8.50
CA ILE A 71 -3.80 -2.44 -7.28
C ILE A 71 -4.41 -3.83 -7.15
N ILE A 72 -5.72 -3.95 -7.34
CA ILE A 72 -6.41 -5.25 -7.27
C ILE A 72 -5.90 -6.19 -8.35
N HIS A 73 -5.72 -5.70 -9.57
CA HIS A 73 -5.18 -6.51 -10.66
C HIS A 73 -3.80 -7.07 -10.30
N ARG A 74 -2.91 -6.23 -9.79
CA ARG A 74 -1.58 -6.68 -9.37
C ARG A 74 -1.67 -7.71 -8.24
N PHE A 75 -2.58 -7.49 -7.30
CA PHE A 75 -2.80 -8.40 -6.18
C PHE A 75 -3.24 -9.79 -6.67
N LEU A 76 -4.12 -9.83 -7.66
CA LEU A 76 -4.66 -11.09 -8.18
C LEU A 76 -3.69 -11.83 -9.10
N THR A 77 -2.73 -11.12 -9.72
CA THR A 77 -1.85 -11.71 -10.73
C THR A 77 -0.42 -11.94 -10.26
N LYS A 78 -0.08 -11.48 -9.07
CA LYS A 78 1.27 -11.67 -8.51
C LYS A 78 1.28 -12.77 -7.41
#